data_833086e388d9aeb5cb5eb510d18a291b
#
_entry.id   833086e388d9aeb5cb5eb510d18a291b
#
_cell.length_a   1.000
_cell.length_b   1.000
_cell.length_c   1.000
_cell.angle_alpha   90.00
_cell.angle_beta   90.00
_cell.angle_gamma   90.00
#
_symmetry.space_group_name_H-M   'P 1'
#
loop_
_entity.id
_entity.type
_entity.pdbx_description
1 polymer ?
#
loop_
_entity_poly.entity_id
_entity_poly.type
_entity_poly.pdbx_seq_one_letter_code
_entity_poly.pdbx_strand_id
1 'polypeptide(L)'
;MADHQNTSPIIIGLGRMGANMARRLARGGFAVHGVDPAQASRTALSQEPRITTHATPQEAVAAVSAPRIVWLMVPAGEITDQTLKTLEGLLTEGDTVVDGGNANYLDSQARGERFKALGLHFVDCGVSGGVWGLDNGYCLMSGGDDAAITALTPLFKCLAPAEDSGWLHCGPVGSGHFTKMIHNGIEYGMMQAYAEGFALLAGNEKLGIDVAKVAELWRHGSVVRSWLLDLTATALLNPQDMDSIAPVVADPGEGRWTIDESIRQGTPAPVIAASLMARFSSQGKADTSNKLLSLMRKGFGGHAVVKG
;
A
#
# COMPACT_ATOMS: atom_id res chain seq x y z
N MET A 1 3.59 30.28 -0.71
CA MET A 1 2.57 29.21 -0.79
C MET A 1 1.80 29.45 -2.07
N ALA A 2 1.80 28.51 -3.00
CA ALA A 2 0.97 28.62 -4.20
C ALA A 2 -0.51 28.65 -3.77
N ASP A 3 -1.26 29.56 -4.33
CA ASP A 3 -2.68 29.73 -4.03
C ASP A 3 -3.47 28.68 -4.82
N HIS A 4 -3.80 27.55 -4.17
CA HIS A 4 -4.60 26.47 -4.76
C HIS A 4 -6.11 26.70 -4.62
N GLN A 5 -6.55 27.97 -4.62
CA GLN A 5 -7.94 28.38 -4.33
C GLN A 5 -8.99 27.72 -5.23
N ASN A 6 -8.61 27.17 -6.39
CA ASN A 6 -9.56 26.60 -7.35
C ASN A 6 -9.67 25.08 -7.33
N THR A 7 -8.88 24.38 -6.50
CA THR A 7 -8.90 22.91 -6.45
C THR A 7 -9.27 22.45 -5.04
N SER A 8 -10.46 21.85 -4.92
CA SER A 8 -10.95 21.29 -3.65
C SER A 8 -11.12 19.79 -3.78
N PRO A 9 -10.06 18.99 -3.47
CA PRO A 9 -10.14 17.55 -3.62
C PRO A 9 -11.10 16.92 -2.61
N ILE A 10 -11.82 15.90 -3.07
CA ILE A 10 -12.67 15.04 -2.25
C ILE A 10 -11.88 13.78 -1.93
N ILE A 11 -11.65 13.46 -0.65
CA ILE A 11 -10.98 12.23 -0.20
C ILE A 11 -12.04 11.31 0.40
N ILE A 12 -12.26 10.15 -0.22
CA ILE A 12 -13.20 9.13 0.25
C ILE A 12 -12.44 8.02 0.99
N GLY A 13 -12.82 7.78 2.24
CA GLY A 13 -12.12 6.87 3.15
C GLY A 13 -11.13 7.61 4.03
N LEU A 14 -11.54 7.93 5.26
CA LEU A 14 -10.74 8.65 6.26
C LEU A 14 -10.13 7.71 7.30
N GLY A 15 -9.73 6.52 6.85
CA GLY A 15 -8.84 5.65 7.61
C GLY A 15 -7.46 6.28 7.79
N ARG A 16 -6.51 5.55 8.38
CA ARG A 16 -5.15 6.09 8.69
C ARG A 16 -4.48 6.79 7.52
N MET A 17 -4.52 6.19 6.33
CA MET A 17 -3.88 6.76 5.14
C MET A 17 -4.66 7.97 4.60
N GLY A 18 -5.96 7.83 4.34
CA GLY A 18 -6.77 8.90 3.76
C GLY A 18 -6.88 10.13 4.66
N ALA A 19 -7.00 9.94 5.97
CA ALA A 19 -6.98 11.05 6.93
C ALA A 19 -5.65 11.81 6.92
N ASN A 20 -4.52 11.09 6.84
CA ASN A 20 -3.20 11.71 6.79
C ASN A 20 -2.96 12.42 5.45
N MET A 21 -3.44 11.87 4.33
CA MET A 21 -3.40 12.55 3.03
C MET A 21 -4.25 13.82 3.04
N ALA A 22 -5.46 13.78 3.60
CA ALA A 22 -6.31 14.95 3.76
C ALA A 22 -5.62 16.06 4.58
N ARG A 23 -4.99 15.69 5.72
CA ARG A 23 -4.19 16.65 6.53
C ARG A 23 -3.03 17.23 5.74
N ARG A 24 -2.29 16.42 5.01
CA ARG A 24 -1.12 16.88 4.25
C ARG A 24 -1.54 17.85 3.14
N LEU A 25 -2.62 17.57 2.41
CA LEU A 25 -3.19 18.47 1.43
C LEU A 25 -3.68 19.78 2.06
N ALA A 26 -4.37 19.71 3.19
CA ALA A 26 -4.83 20.89 3.91
C ALA A 26 -3.67 21.78 4.41
N ARG A 27 -2.58 21.16 4.92
CA ARG A 27 -1.33 21.86 5.28
C ARG A 27 -0.67 22.51 4.06
N GLY A 28 -0.80 21.89 2.87
CA GLY A 28 -0.35 22.43 1.58
C GLY A 28 -1.24 23.53 1.00
N GLY A 29 -2.34 23.88 1.68
CA GLY A 29 -3.21 25.00 1.29
C GLY A 29 -4.49 24.63 0.55
N PHE A 30 -4.73 23.33 0.28
CA PHE A 30 -5.97 22.89 -0.35
C PHE A 30 -7.17 22.93 0.62
N ALA A 31 -8.35 23.27 0.10
CA ALA A 31 -9.61 23.04 0.82
C ALA A 31 -10.07 21.61 0.55
N VAL A 32 -10.02 20.74 1.55
CA VAL A 32 -10.27 19.31 1.39
C VAL A 32 -11.65 18.93 1.87
N HIS A 33 -12.37 18.12 1.08
CA HIS A 33 -13.63 17.51 1.47
C HIS A 33 -13.40 16.03 1.79
N GLY A 34 -13.45 15.68 3.09
CA GLY A 34 -13.25 14.29 3.56
C GLY A 34 -14.57 13.56 3.67
N VAL A 35 -14.64 12.31 3.18
CA VAL A 35 -15.85 11.49 3.23
C VAL A 35 -15.56 10.18 3.96
N ASP A 36 -16.34 9.87 4.97
CA ASP A 36 -16.31 8.57 5.65
C ASP A 36 -17.67 8.29 6.33
N PRO A 37 -18.25 7.09 6.21
CA PRO A 37 -19.50 6.77 6.90
C PRO A 37 -19.36 6.76 8.43
N ALA A 38 -18.16 6.46 8.96
CA ALA A 38 -17.89 6.40 10.39
C ALA A 38 -17.78 7.81 11.00
N GLN A 39 -18.67 8.12 11.95
CA GLN A 39 -18.67 9.39 12.68
C GLN A 39 -17.33 9.65 13.37
N ALA A 40 -16.69 8.62 13.93
CA ALA A 40 -15.41 8.76 14.63
C ALA A 40 -14.29 9.27 13.68
N SER A 41 -14.21 8.72 12.46
CA SER A 41 -13.24 9.17 11.43
C SER A 41 -13.45 10.64 11.07
N ARG A 42 -14.71 11.07 10.90
CA ARG A 42 -15.05 12.47 10.61
C ARG A 42 -14.70 13.40 11.75
N THR A 43 -15.03 12.99 12.98
CA THR A 43 -14.76 13.79 14.19
C THR A 43 -13.24 14.00 14.38
N ALA A 44 -12.42 12.99 14.07
CA ALA A 44 -10.96 13.10 14.15
C ALA A 44 -10.34 14.16 13.25
N LEU A 45 -11.08 14.63 12.24
CA LEU A 45 -10.65 15.67 11.30
C LEU A 45 -11.45 16.98 11.44
N SER A 46 -12.49 17.03 12.27
CA SER A 46 -13.42 18.17 12.34
C SER A 46 -12.78 19.46 12.82
N GLN A 47 -11.65 19.41 13.50
CA GLN A 47 -10.91 20.57 14.00
C GLN A 47 -9.71 20.95 13.10
N GLU A 48 -9.46 20.17 12.05
CA GLU A 48 -8.36 20.47 11.13
C GLU A 48 -8.72 21.64 10.22
N PRO A 49 -7.88 22.68 10.15
CA PRO A 49 -8.10 23.79 9.24
C PRO A 49 -8.22 23.33 7.79
N ARG A 50 -9.12 23.94 7.01
CA ARG A 50 -9.34 23.64 5.59
C ARG A 50 -9.87 22.23 5.29
N ILE A 51 -10.35 21.47 6.29
CA ILE A 51 -11.00 20.17 6.08
C ILE A 51 -12.48 20.28 6.45
N THR A 52 -13.34 19.99 5.49
CA THR A 52 -14.79 19.81 5.70
C THR A 52 -15.11 18.33 5.56
N THR A 53 -15.83 17.75 6.53
CA THR A 53 -16.15 16.31 6.51
C THR A 53 -17.60 16.07 6.17
N HIS A 54 -17.87 14.97 5.45
CA HIS A 54 -19.19 14.55 4.97
C HIS A 54 -19.43 13.08 5.32
N ALA A 55 -20.69 12.72 5.50
CA ALA A 55 -21.06 11.32 5.76
C ALA A 55 -21.13 10.49 4.47
N THR A 56 -21.44 11.13 3.36
CA THR A 56 -21.70 10.48 2.08
C THR A 56 -20.97 11.15 0.91
N PRO A 57 -20.64 10.41 -0.16
CA PRO A 57 -20.10 11.00 -1.40
C PRO A 57 -21.03 12.06 -2.02
N GLN A 58 -22.35 11.87 -1.92
CA GLN A 58 -23.36 12.80 -2.44
C GLN A 58 -23.22 14.20 -1.83
N GLU A 59 -23.06 14.25 -0.51
CA GLU A 59 -22.87 15.53 0.21
C GLU A 59 -21.60 16.25 -0.25
N ALA A 60 -20.48 15.52 -0.38
CA ALA A 60 -19.21 16.10 -0.79
C ALA A 60 -19.23 16.57 -2.25
N VAL A 61 -19.78 15.75 -3.16
CA VAL A 61 -19.88 16.10 -4.60
C VAL A 61 -20.76 17.32 -4.80
N ALA A 62 -21.87 17.46 -4.03
CA ALA A 62 -22.73 18.63 -4.09
C ALA A 62 -22.06 19.91 -3.55
N ALA A 63 -21.07 19.80 -2.69
CA ALA A 63 -20.34 20.91 -2.09
C ALA A 63 -19.18 21.43 -2.94
N VAL A 64 -18.78 20.71 -4.00
CA VAL A 64 -17.61 21.04 -4.84
C VAL A 64 -18.05 21.28 -6.29
N SER A 65 -17.61 22.37 -6.88
CA SER A 65 -17.88 22.68 -8.29
C SER A 65 -17.04 21.80 -9.24
N ALA A 66 -17.62 21.45 -10.39
CA ALA A 66 -16.90 20.76 -11.46
C ALA A 66 -15.84 21.71 -12.13
N PRO A 67 -14.76 21.18 -12.71
CA PRO A 67 -14.38 19.78 -12.68
C PRO A 67 -13.86 19.36 -11.30
N ARG A 68 -14.32 18.22 -10.82
CA ARG A 68 -14.01 17.69 -9.49
C ARG A 68 -12.87 16.69 -9.53
N ILE A 69 -12.13 16.59 -8.42
CA ILE A 69 -11.14 15.53 -8.18
C ILE A 69 -11.62 14.73 -6.98
N VAL A 70 -11.89 13.43 -7.19
CA VAL A 70 -12.32 12.50 -6.16
C VAL A 70 -11.25 11.43 -5.99
N TRP A 71 -10.62 11.36 -4.82
CA TRP A 71 -9.56 10.41 -4.49
C TRP A 71 -10.05 9.37 -3.49
N LEU A 72 -10.07 8.10 -3.88
CA LEU A 72 -10.47 6.99 -3.03
C LEU A 72 -9.28 6.45 -2.23
N MET A 73 -9.49 6.25 -0.93
CA MET A 73 -8.57 5.58 0.00
C MET A 73 -9.33 4.50 0.79
N VAL A 74 -10.08 3.67 0.09
CA VAL A 74 -10.91 2.61 0.64
C VAL A 74 -10.30 1.23 0.36
N PRO A 75 -10.68 0.18 1.13
CA PRO A 75 -10.23 -1.18 0.85
C PRO A 75 -10.58 -1.63 -0.56
N ALA A 76 -9.63 -2.32 -1.22
CA ALA A 76 -9.84 -2.88 -2.56
C ALA A 76 -10.97 -3.92 -2.61
N GLY A 77 -11.48 -4.17 -3.79
CA GLY A 77 -12.57 -5.12 -4.04
C GLY A 77 -13.94 -4.47 -3.93
N GLU A 78 -14.89 -5.14 -3.28
CA GLU A 78 -16.31 -4.78 -3.31
C GLU A 78 -16.59 -3.34 -2.83
N ILE A 79 -15.88 -2.86 -1.78
CA ILE A 79 -16.06 -1.49 -1.26
C ILE A 79 -15.65 -0.46 -2.31
N THR A 80 -14.53 -0.67 -2.99
CA THR A 80 -14.10 0.19 -4.09
C THR A 80 -15.12 0.18 -5.22
N ASP A 81 -15.60 -1.01 -5.64
CA ASP A 81 -16.55 -1.13 -6.74
C ASP A 81 -17.90 -0.47 -6.44
N GLN A 82 -18.42 -0.61 -5.23
CA GLN A 82 -19.64 0.05 -4.78
C GLN A 82 -19.48 1.57 -4.73
N THR A 83 -18.33 2.06 -4.24
CA THR A 83 -18.03 3.49 -4.20
C THR A 83 -17.94 4.07 -5.61
N LEU A 84 -17.22 3.41 -6.51
CA LEU A 84 -17.10 3.82 -7.91
C LEU A 84 -18.45 3.84 -8.61
N LYS A 85 -19.29 2.82 -8.41
CA LYS A 85 -20.65 2.78 -8.96
C LYS A 85 -21.51 3.93 -8.45
N THR A 86 -21.35 4.33 -7.20
CA THR A 86 -22.03 5.51 -6.65
C THR A 86 -21.57 6.78 -7.36
N LEU A 87 -20.26 6.93 -7.57
CA LEU A 87 -19.67 8.10 -8.23
C LEU A 87 -20.09 8.24 -9.70
N GLU A 88 -20.29 7.15 -10.42
CA GLU A 88 -20.78 7.14 -11.80
C GLU A 88 -22.13 7.89 -11.94
N GLY A 89 -22.98 7.83 -10.91
CA GLY A 89 -24.27 8.53 -10.88
C GLY A 89 -24.22 9.98 -10.38
N LEU A 90 -23.05 10.43 -9.89
CA LEU A 90 -22.89 11.74 -9.26
C LEU A 90 -21.98 12.69 -10.03
N LEU A 91 -21.00 12.13 -10.72
CA LEU A 91 -19.97 12.90 -11.43
C LEU A 91 -20.43 13.27 -12.85
N THR A 92 -19.79 14.27 -13.39
CA THR A 92 -20.09 14.81 -14.73
C THR A 92 -18.85 14.81 -15.59
N GLU A 93 -19.00 14.90 -16.91
CA GLU A 93 -17.91 14.96 -17.88
C GLU A 93 -16.78 15.92 -17.43
N GLY A 94 -15.54 15.45 -17.51
CA GLY A 94 -14.34 16.17 -17.07
C GLY A 94 -13.98 16.01 -15.59
N ASP A 95 -14.83 15.40 -14.77
CA ASP A 95 -14.44 15.05 -13.40
C ASP A 95 -13.40 13.93 -13.41
N THR A 96 -12.51 13.92 -12.41
CA THR A 96 -11.42 12.94 -12.27
C THR A 96 -11.62 12.08 -11.03
N VAL A 97 -11.54 10.77 -11.20
CA VAL A 97 -11.51 9.81 -10.08
C VAL A 97 -10.12 9.20 -9.97
N VAL A 98 -9.55 9.23 -8.77
CA VAL A 98 -8.29 8.56 -8.43
C VAL A 98 -8.57 7.38 -7.51
N ASP A 99 -8.27 6.17 -7.96
CA ASP A 99 -8.24 4.99 -7.10
C ASP A 99 -6.87 4.90 -6.43
N GLY A 100 -6.79 5.33 -5.17
CA GLY A 100 -5.58 5.30 -4.35
C GLY A 100 -5.52 4.10 -3.41
N GLY A 101 -6.45 3.17 -3.54
CA GLY A 101 -6.46 1.89 -2.82
C GLY A 101 -5.33 0.97 -3.29
N ASN A 102 -5.22 -0.17 -2.65
CA ASN A 102 -4.24 -1.18 -3.06
C ASN A 102 -4.96 -2.24 -3.91
N ALA A 103 -5.19 -1.95 -5.19
CA ALA A 103 -6.01 -2.76 -6.09
C ALA A 103 -5.16 -3.53 -7.13
N ASN A 104 -5.77 -4.58 -7.70
CA ASN A 104 -5.18 -5.26 -8.85
C ASN A 104 -5.26 -4.35 -10.09
N TYR A 105 -4.16 -4.23 -10.82
CA TYR A 105 -4.06 -3.35 -11.97
C TYR A 105 -5.03 -3.73 -13.12
N LEU A 106 -5.41 -5.00 -13.25
CA LEU A 106 -6.41 -5.45 -14.23
C LEU A 106 -7.79 -4.89 -13.92
N ASP A 107 -8.15 -4.82 -12.63
CA ASP A 107 -9.39 -4.18 -12.19
C ASP A 107 -9.36 -2.70 -12.52
N SER A 108 -8.20 -2.04 -12.34
CA SER A 108 -8.02 -0.63 -12.67
C SER A 108 -8.21 -0.36 -14.16
N GLN A 109 -7.66 -1.22 -15.03
CA GLN A 109 -7.87 -1.12 -16.47
C GLN A 109 -9.36 -1.22 -16.84
N ALA A 110 -10.07 -2.22 -16.29
CA ALA A 110 -11.51 -2.39 -16.53
C ALA A 110 -12.33 -1.19 -16.02
N ARG A 111 -11.97 -0.66 -14.85
CA ARG A 111 -12.59 0.56 -14.28
C ARG A 111 -12.33 1.77 -15.15
N GLY A 112 -11.09 1.94 -15.64
CA GLY A 112 -10.71 3.03 -16.53
C GLY A 112 -11.54 3.07 -17.82
N GLU A 113 -11.72 1.95 -18.50
CA GLU A 113 -12.57 1.87 -19.69
C GLU A 113 -14.03 2.24 -19.38
N ARG A 114 -14.55 1.81 -18.23
CA ARG A 114 -15.91 2.14 -17.81
C ARG A 114 -16.09 3.66 -17.55
N PHE A 115 -15.13 4.28 -16.85
CA PHE A 115 -15.19 5.73 -16.56
C PHE A 115 -14.99 6.56 -17.83
N LYS A 116 -14.10 6.15 -18.73
CA LYS A 116 -13.89 6.78 -20.03
C LYS A 116 -15.17 6.80 -20.87
N ALA A 117 -15.95 5.72 -20.85
CA ALA A 117 -17.24 5.66 -21.55
C ALA A 117 -18.27 6.64 -21.02
N LEU A 118 -18.10 7.16 -19.80
CA LEU A 118 -18.93 8.19 -19.16
C LEU A 118 -18.36 9.61 -19.32
N GLY A 119 -17.28 9.79 -20.08
CA GLY A 119 -16.59 11.08 -20.21
C GLY A 119 -15.83 11.52 -18.95
N LEU A 120 -15.55 10.58 -18.04
CA LEU A 120 -14.82 10.80 -16.80
C LEU A 120 -13.36 10.37 -16.95
N HIS A 121 -12.47 11.06 -16.25
CA HIS A 121 -11.09 10.64 -16.13
C HIS A 121 -10.93 9.63 -14.97
N PHE A 122 -10.16 8.56 -15.22
CA PHE A 122 -9.80 7.59 -14.19
C PHE A 122 -8.29 7.48 -14.08
N VAL A 123 -7.78 7.54 -12.85
CA VAL A 123 -6.36 7.40 -12.51
C VAL A 123 -6.24 6.35 -11.42
N ASP A 124 -5.38 5.37 -11.61
CA ASP A 124 -4.94 4.46 -10.57
C ASP A 124 -3.65 4.98 -9.93
N CYS A 125 -3.60 5.01 -8.61
CA CYS A 125 -2.45 5.55 -7.89
C CYS A 125 -2.00 4.65 -6.75
N GLY A 126 -0.94 3.90 -6.97
CA GLY A 126 -0.27 3.17 -5.89
C GLY A 126 0.41 4.14 -4.93
N VAL A 127 0.08 4.02 -3.64
CA VAL A 127 0.59 4.89 -2.58
C VAL A 127 1.50 4.08 -1.65
N SER A 128 2.73 4.53 -1.45
CA SER A 128 3.67 4.00 -0.47
C SER A 128 4.10 5.09 0.51
N GLY A 129 4.44 4.74 1.75
CA GLY A 129 4.81 5.69 2.82
C GLY A 129 4.10 5.43 4.13
N GLY A 130 3.03 4.66 4.12
CA GLY A 130 2.28 4.25 5.32
C GLY A 130 1.86 5.43 6.19
N VAL A 131 1.88 5.24 7.50
CA VAL A 131 1.50 6.28 8.47
C VAL A 131 2.49 7.45 8.52
N TRP A 132 3.73 7.23 8.10
CA TRP A 132 4.79 8.24 8.08
C TRP A 132 4.65 9.25 6.94
N GLY A 133 3.81 8.94 5.96
CA GLY A 133 3.57 9.83 4.81
C GLY A 133 3.00 11.20 5.16
N LEU A 134 2.35 11.36 6.33
CA LEU A 134 1.90 12.66 6.80
C LEU A 134 3.05 13.66 6.91
N ASP A 135 4.14 13.26 7.49
CA ASP A 135 5.29 14.13 7.76
C ASP A 135 6.36 14.03 6.67
N ASN A 136 6.63 12.83 6.17
CA ASN A 136 7.72 12.56 5.22
C ASN A 136 7.28 12.62 3.74
N GLY A 137 5.98 12.68 3.46
CA GLY A 137 5.43 12.54 2.11
C GLY A 137 5.26 11.09 1.65
N TYR A 138 4.54 10.93 0.56
CA TYR A 138 4.20 9.64 -0.03
C TYR A 138 4.94 9.42 -1.33
N CYS A 139 5.31 8.17 -1.60
CA CYS A 139 5.72 7.76 -2.94
C CYS A 139 4.46 7.38 -3.73
N LEU A 140 4.21 8.10 -4.84
CA LEU A 140 2.99 8.02 -5.63
C LEU A 140 3.31 7.51 -7.04
N MET A 141 2.72 6.37 -7.39
CA MET A 141 2.89 5.71 -8.69
C MET A 141 1.55 5.81 -9.42
N SER A 142 1.40 6.71 -10.39
CA SER A 142 0.12 6.99 -11.04
C SER A 142 0.05 6.47 -12.47
N GLY A 143 -1.11 5.92 -12.85
CA GLY A 143 -1.46 5.53 -14.21
C GLY A 143 -2.74 6.23 -14.65
N GLY A 144 -2.74 6.80 -15.87
CA GLY A 144 -3.88 7.56 -16.39
C GLY A 144 -3.56 8.28 -17.67
N ASP A 145 -4.51 9.04 -18.21
CA ASP A 145 -4.24 9.91 -19.35
C ASP A 145 -3.48 11.19 -18.93
N ASP A 146 -2.73 11.77 -19.87
CA ASP A 146 -1.89 12.94 -19.62
C ASP A 146 -2.66 14.15 -19.10
N ALA A 147 -3.92 14.34 -19.54
CA ALA A 147 -4.74 15.45 -19.12
C ALA A 147 -5.13 15.32 -17.65
N ALA A 148 -5.57 14.13 -17.24
CA ALA A 148 -5.87 13.82 -15.84
C ALA A 148 -4.64 13.98 -14.94
N ILE A 149 -3.49 13.43 -15.35
CA ILE A 149 -2.25 13.55 -14.60
C ILE A 149 -1.80 15.00 -14.45
N THR A 150 -1.95 15.80 -15.51
CA THR A 150 -1.64 17.24 -15.46
C THR A 150 -2.51 17.96 -14.43
N ALA A 151 -3.81 17.68 -14.42
CA ALA A 151 -4.74 18.26 -13.44
C ALA A 151 -4.41 17.85 -12.00
N LEU A 152 -3.90 16.62 -11.80
CA LEU A 152 -3.52 16.08 -10.48
C LEU A 152 -2.13 16.51 -10.01
N THR A 153 -1.29 17.04 -10.89
CA THR A 153 0.11 17.40 -10.56
C THR A 153 0.24 18.26 -9.30
N PRO A 154 -0.60 19.28 -9.05
CA PRO A 154 -0.49 20.05 -7.80
C PRO A 154 -0.73 19.20 -6.54
N LEU A 155 -1.63 18.22 -6.60
CA LEU A 155 -1.89 17.30 -5.49
C LEU A 155 -0.70 16.35 -5.29
N PHE A 156 -0.16 15.79 -6.38
CA PHE A 156 1.01 14.91 -6.32
C PHE A 156 2.21 15.62 -5.68
N LYS A 157 2.52 16.84 -6.11
CA LYS A 157 3.60 17.66 -5.53
C LYS A 157 3.42 17.94 -4.04
N CYS A 158 2.18 18.19 -3.61
CA CYS A 158 1.86 18.42 -2.21
C CYS A 158 1.98 17.14 -1.36
N LEU A 159 1.52 16.00 -1.90
CA LEU A 159 1.54 14.73 -1.20
C LEU A 159 2.93 14.08 -1.18
N ALA A 160 3.76 14.30 -2.17
CA ALA A 160 5.11 13.76 -2.29
C ALA A 160 6.08 14.34 -1.24
N PRO A 161 7.25 13.71 -1.03
CA PRO A 161 8.30 14.23 -0.15
C PRO A 161 8.84 15.59 -0.59
N ALA A 162 8.95 15.82 -1.92
CA ALA A 162 9.31 17.10 -2.51
C ALA A 162 8.57 17.30 -3.85
N GLU A 163 8.55 18.54 -4.35
CA GLU A 163 7.79 18.90 -5.55
C GLU A 163 8.24 18.15 -6.82
N ASP A 164 9.51 17.77 -6.88
CA ASP A 164 10.16 17.15 -8.03
C ASP A 164 10.56 15.67 -7.79
N SER A 165 10.18 15.10 -6.66
CA SER A 165 10.54 13.72 -6.32
C SER A 165 9.48 13.01 -5.49
N GLY A 166 9.44 11.67 -5.62
CA GLY A 166 8.51 10.81 -4.90
C GLY A 166 7.16 10.63 -5.59
N TRP A 167 6.97 11.12 -6.80
CA TRP A 167 5.78 10.84 -7.63
C TRP A 167 6.17 10.66 -9.10
N LEU A 168 5.42 9.83 -9.81
CA LEU A 168 5.68 9.54 -11.22
C LEU A 168 4.39 9.17 -11.95
N HIS A 169 4.22 9.70 -13.17
CA HIS A 169 3.30 9.14 -14.17
C HIS A 169 3.95 7.89 -14.78
N CYS A 170 3.50 6.72 -14.39
CA CYS A 170 4.07 5.42 -14.80
C CYS A 170 3.61 4.97 -16.18
N GLY A 171 2.53 5.56 -16.71
CA GLY A 171 1.95 5.21 -18.01
C GLY A 171 0.42 5.24 -18.01
N PRO A 172 -0.26 4.50 -18.91
CA PRO A 172 -1.71 4.47 -19.02
C PRO A 172 -2.36 3.86 -17.76
N VAL A 173 -3.70 3.91 -17.68
CA VAL A 173 -4.47 3.32 -16.59
C VAL A 173 -4.06 1.86 -16.34
N GLY A 174 -3.85 1.53 -15.07
CA GLY A 174 -3.33 0.26 -14.59
C GLY A 174 -1.83 0.28 -14.29
N SER A 175 -1.05 1.19 -14.89
CA SER A 175 0.41 1.24 -14.70
C SER A 175 0.81 1.68 -13.28
N GLY A 176 0.01 2.47 -12.60
CA GLY A 176 0.24 2.89 -11.22
C GLY A 176 0.14 1.71 -10.25
N HIS A 177 -0.99 1.00 -10.29
CA HIS A 177 -1.19 -0.19 -9.46
C HIS A 177 -0.28 -1.36 -9.84
N PHE A 178 0.04 -1.52 -11.13
CA PHE A 178 1.05 -2.49 -11.58
C PHE A 178 2.40 -2.20 -10.94
N THR A 179 2.87 -0.95 -11.03
CA THR A 179 4.15 -0.53 -10.42
C THR A 179 4.13 -0.73 -8.90
N LYS A 180 3.01 -0.40 -8.25
CA LYS A 180 2.85 -0.62 -6.79
C LYS A 180 2.84 -2.11 -6.43
N MET A 181 2.20 -2.96 -7.22
CA MET A 181 2.19 -4.40 -7.04
C MET A 181 3.61 -4.98 -7.07
N ILE A 182 4.41 -4.59 -8.07
CA ILE A 182 5.82 -5.02 -8.18
C ILE A 182 6.66 -4.48 -7.00
N HIS A 183 6.44 -3.21 -6.61
CA HIS A 183 7.07 -2.65 -5.41
C HIS A 183 6.79 -3.53 -4.18
N ASN A 184 5.54 -3.94 -3.96
CA ASN A 184 5.18 -4.79 -2.83
C ASN A 184 5.82 -6.20 -2.93
N GLY A 185 5.92 -6.77 -4.14
CA GLY A 185 6.64 -8.03 -4.35
C GLY A 185 8.11 -7.94 -3.97
N ILE A 186 8.79 -6.86 -4.35
CA ILE A 186 10.18 -6.57 -3.95
C ILE A 186 10.27 -6.42 -2.43
N GLU A 187 9.34 -5.68 -1.82
CA GLU A 187 9.26 -5.49 -0.37
C GLU A 187 9.16 -6.83 0.38
N TYR A 188 8.33 -7.78 -0.10
CA TYR A 188 8.23 -9.13 0.47
C TYR A 188 9.58 -9.85 0.46
N GLY A 189 10.30 -9.84 -0.66
CA GLY A 189 11.61 -10.45 -0.79
C GLY A 189 12.65 -9.84 0.14
N MET A 190 12.68 -8.51 0.23
CA MET A 190 13.59 -7.79 1.12
C MET A 190 13.30 -8.08 2.60
N MET A 191 12.03 -8.04 3.01
CA MET A 191 11.62 -8.36 4.38
C MET A 191 12.01 -9.78 4.76
N GLN A 192 11.79 -10.76 3.87
CA GLN A 192 12.14 -12.14 4.11
C GLN A 192 13.66 -12.33 4.26
N ALA A 193 14.45 -11.69 3.39
CA ALA A 193 15.91 -11.77 3.46
C ALA A 193 16.47 -11.18 4.77
N TYR A 194 15.93 -10.05 5.24
CA TYR A 194 16.29 -9.48 6.54
C TYR A 194 15.90 -10.44 7.68
N ALA A 195 14.67 -10.95 7.69
CA ALA A 195 14.19 -11.84 8.73
C ALA A 195 15.07 -13.10 8.85
N GLU A 196 15.40 -13.74 7.73
CA GLU A 196 16.29 -14.91 7.70
C GLU A 196 17.71 -14.57 8.16
N GLY A 197 18.28 -13.46 7.67
CA GLY A 197 19.62 -13.03 8.04
C GLY A 197 19.75 -12.73 9.53
N PHE A 198 18.82 -12.02 10.11
CA PHE A 198 18.81 -11.71 11.55
C PHE A 198 18.53 -12.96 12.39
N ALA A 199 17.69 -13.89 11.92
CA ALA A 199 17.48 -15.18 12.59
C ALA A 199 18.76 -16.02 12.61
N LEU A 200 19.55 -16.03 11.51
CA LEU A 200 20.85 -16.73 11.45
C LEU A 200 21.87 -16.10 12.40
N LEU A 201 21.92 -14.76 12.48
CA LEU A 201 22.80 -14.06 13.44
C LEU A 201 22.45 -14.42 14.89
N ALA A 202 21.15 -14.37 15.23
CA ALA A 202 20.65 -14.70 16.56
C ALA A 202 20.88 -16.18 16.91
N GLY A 203 20.73 -17.09 15.94
CA GLY A 203 20.86 -18.54 16.15
C GLY A 203 22.31 -19.02 16.39
N ASN A 204 23.33 -18.20 16.16
CA ASN A 204 24.72 -18.55 16.46
C ASN A 204 25.13 -18.08 17.85
N GLU A 205 24.63 -18.78 18.86
CA GLU A 205 24.88 -18.46 20.28
C GLU A 205 26.38 -18.44 20.65
N LYS A 206 27.22 -19.23 19.96
CA LYS A 206 28.68 -19.30 20.25
C LYS A 206 29.40 -17.97 19.99
N LEU A 207 28.89 -17.17 19.05
CA LEU A 207 29.51 -15.86 18.73
C LEU A 207 28.98 -14.74 19.61
N GLY A 208 27.86 -14.92 20.31
CA GLY A 208 27.27 -13.92 21.20
C GLY A 208 26.97 -12.59 20.49
N ILE A 209 26.49 -12.64 19.25
CA ILE A 209 26.24 -11.46 18.41
C ILE A 209 25.02 -10.71 18.95
N ASP A 210 25.22 -9.43 19.25
CA ASP A 210 24.14 -8.51 19.56
C ASP A 210 23.47 -8.04 18.24
N VAL A 211 22.35 -8.67 17.90
CA VAL A 211 21.67 -8.41 16.63
C VAL A 211 21.13 -6.99 16.52
N ALA A 212 20.75 -6.36 17.63
CA ALA A 212 20.30 -4.97 17.63
C ALA A 212 21.43 -4.01 17.25
N LYS A 213 22.64 -4.25 17.79
CA LYS A 213 23.83 -3.46 17.43
C LYS A 213 24.25 -3.69 15.98
N VAL A 214 24.10 -4.92 15.45
CA VAL A 214 24.39 -5.20 14.04
C VAL A 214 23.39 -4.47 13.13
N ALA A 215 22.10 -4.51 13.46
CA ALA A 215 21.10 -3.78 12.72
C ALA A 215 21.40 -2.27 12.70
N GLU A 216 21.72 -1.69 13.84
CA GLU A 216 22.11 -0.28 13.93
C GLU A 216 23.39 0.02 13.13
N LEU A 217 24.40 -0.81 13.21
CA LEU A 217 25.64 -0.67 12.43
C LEU A 217 25.35 -0.63 10.93
N TRP A 218 24.48 -1.50 10.44
CA TRP A 218 24.21 -1.60 9.01
C TRP A 218 23.37 -0.45 8.44
N ARG A 219 22.72 0.34 9.27
CA ARG A 219 22.07 1.59 8.87
C ARG A 219 23.05 2.63 8.34
N HIS A 220 24.33 2.52 8.69
CA HIS A 220 25.38 3.49 8.39
C HIS A 220 26.44 2.89 7.47
N GLY A 221 26.43 3.29 6.19
CA GLY A 221 27.48 2.91 5.23
C GLY A 221 27.38 1.51 4.63
N SER A 222 26.43 0.68 5.06
CA SER A 222 26.21 -0.65 4.51
C SER A 222 25.40 -0.62 3.21
N VAL A 223 25.71 -1.52 2.28
CA VAL A 223 24.97 -1.68 1.02
C VAL A 223 23.53 -2.18 1.22
N VAL A 224 23.24 -2.84 2.35
CA VAL A 224 21.89 -3.30 2.70
C VAL A 224 21.05 -2.23 3.40
N ARG A 225 21.52 -0.98 3.46
CA ARG A 225 20.76 0.11 4.06
C ARG A 225 19.42 0.33 3.34
N SER A 226 18.34 0.38 4.10
CA SER A 226 16.99 0.66 3.60
C SER A 226 16.08 1.11 4.73
N TRP A 227 14.92 1.68 4.40
CA TRP A 227 13.91 1.96 5.41
C TRP A 227 13.42 0.69 6.13
N LEU A 228 13.35 -0.45 5.45
CA LEU A 228 13.03 -1.74 6.08
C LEU A 228 14.06 -2.13 7.15
N LEU A 229 15.34 -1.84 6.91
CA LEU A 229 16.38 -2.03 7.93
C LEU A 229 16.21 -1.08 9.12
N ASP A 230 15.83 0.17 8.90
CA ASP A 230 15.54 1.12 9.98
C ASP A 230 14.40 0.62 10.88
N LEU A 231 13.33 0.10 10.27
CA LEU A 231 12.23 -0.52 11.01
C LEU A 231 12.67 -1.79 11.76
N THR A 232 13.51 -2.61 11.15
CA THR A 232 14.08 -3.81 11.79
C THR A 232 14.94 -3.44 12.99
N ALA A 233 15.82 -2.44 12.86
CA ALA A 233 16.65 -1.98 13.96
C ALA A 233 15.80 -1.46 15.13
N THR A 234 14.74 -0.71 14.83
CA THR A 234 13.79 -0.22 15.86
C THR A 234 13.09 -1.38 16.58
N ALA A 235 12.65 -2.40 15.84
CA ALA A 235 11.98 -3.57 16.42
C ALA A 235 12.92 -4.38 17.34
N LEU A 236 14.18 -4.54 16.92
CA LEU A 236 15.18 -5.31 17.70
C LEU A 236 15.63 -4.61 18.99
N LEU A 237 15.41 -3.29 19.12
CA LEU A 237 15.64 -2.56 20.37
C LEU A 237 14.60 -2.88 21.47
N ASN A 238 13.44 -3.45 21.08
CA ASN A 238 12.35 -3.77 21.97
C ASN A 238 12.01 -5.27 21.91
N PRO A 239 12.87 -6.16 22.45
CA PRO A 239 12.66 -7.61 22.34
C PRO A 239 11.34 -8.09 22.96
N GLN A 240 10.79 -7.38 23.95
CA GLN A 240 9.51 -7.70 24.55
C GLN A 240 8.33 -7.60 23.56
N ASP A 241 8.42 -6.73 22.55
CA ASP A 241 7.42 -6.65 21.50
C ASP A 241 7.42 -7.92 20.65
N MET A 242 8.62 -8.49 20.36
CA MET A 242 8.74 -9.74 19.62
C MET A 242 8.17 -10.94 20.39
N ASP A 243 8.37 -11.01 21.70
CA ASP A 243 7.85 -12.09 22.55
C ASP A 243 6.32 -12.08 22.65
N SER A 244 5.71 -10.91 22.42
CA SER A 244 4.26 -10.71 22.52
C SER A 244 3.47 -11.08 21.28
N ILE A 245 4.11 -11.27 20.11
CA ILE A 245 3.44 -11.49 18.83
C ILE A 245 3.51 -12.96 18.39
N ALA A 246 2.43 -13.44 17.76
CA ALA A 246 2.45 -14.76 17.12
C ALA A 246 3.31 -14.73 15.84
N PRO A 247 4.05 -15.83 15.52
CA PRO A 247 4.88 -15.89 14.32
C PRO A 247 4.05 -16.15 13.05
N VAL A 248 3.03 -15.32 12.82
CA VAL A 248 2.10 -15.42 11.69
C VAL A 248 2.17 -14.14 10.87
N VAL A 249 2.50 -14.26 9.58
CA VAL A 249 2.62 -13.14 8.67
C VAL A 249 1.43 -13.11 7.73
N ALA A 250 0.68 -12.01 7.74
CA ALA A 250 -0.47 -11.80 6.85
C ALA A 250 -0.04 -11.71 5.38
N ASP A 251 -0.96 -12.15 4.51
CA ASP A 251 -0.83 -12.05 3.06
C ASP A 251 -2.06 -11.31 2.49
N PRO A 252 -1.95 -10.00 2.27
CA PRO A 252 -3.04 -9.19 1.74
C PRO A 252 -3.28 -9.31 0.23
N GLY A 253 -2.45 -10.07 -0.51
CA GLY A 253 -2.70 -10.45 -1.90
C GLY A 253 -1.68 -9.96 -2.93
N GLU A 254 -0.94 -8.90 -2.67
CA GLU A 254 -0.03 -8.28 -3.67
C GLU A 254 1.12 -9.21 -4.07
N GLY A 255 1.62 -9.99 -3.13
CA GLY A 255 2.63 -11.03 -3.42
C GLY A 255 2.10 -12.08 -4.39
N ARG A 256 0.82 -12.48 -4.27
CA ARG A 256 0.16 -13.41 -5.19
C ARG A 256 0.05 -12.79 -6.58
N TRP A 257 -0.47 -11.57 -6.68
CA TRP A 257 -0.61 -10.89 -7.98
C TRP A 257 0.73 -10.72 -8.69
N THR A 258 1.82 -10.45 -7.93
CA THR A 258 3.17 -10.37 -8.49
C THR A 258 3.64 -11.72 -9.05
N ILE A 259 3.35 -12.83 -8.38
CA ILE A 259 3.71 -14.18 -8.86
C ILE A 259 2.83 -14.57 -10.05
N ASP A 260 1.52 -14.31 -10.01
CA ASP A 260 0.62 -14.55 -11.13
C ASP A 260 1.09 -13.80 -12.38
N GLU A 261 1.56 -12.57 -12.21
CA GLU A 261 2.13 -11.77 -13.30
C GLU A 261 3.46 -12.33 -13.81
N SER A 262 4.33 -12.81 -12.92
CA SER A 262 5.59 -13.45 -13.31
C SER A 262 5.34 -14.67 -14.19
N ILE A 263 4.31 -15.47 -13.86
CA ILE A 263 3.88 -16.63 -14.65
C ILE A 263 3.32 -16.17 -16.00
N ARG A 264 2.46 -15.15 -16.02
CA ARG A 264 1.86 -14.61 -17.26
C ARG A 264 2.91 -14.10 -18.24
N GLN A 265 3.94 -13.43 -17.74
CA GLN A 265 5.03 -12.89 -18.54
C GLN A 265 6.10 -13.93 -18.87
N GLY A 266 6.14 -15.06 -18.17
CA GLY A 266 7.27 -16.00 -18.24
C GLY A 266 8.56 -15.44 -17.63
N THR A 267 8.45 -14.44 -16.74
CA THR A 267 9.57 -13.80 -16.06
C THR A 267 9.85 -14.50 -14.73
N PRO A 268 11.02 -15.11 -14.50
CA PRO A 268 11.33 -15.79 -13.25
C PRO A 268 11.39 -14.82 -12.06
N ALA A 269 10.67 -15.14 -10.98
CA ALA A 269 10.67 -14.37 -9.73
C ALA A 269 10.86 -15.28 -8.49
N PRO A 270 11.94 -16.10 -8.42
CA PRO A 270 12.08 -17.12 -7.38
C PRO A 270 12.18 -16.55 -5.96
N VAL A 271 12.82 -15.41 -5.77
CA VAL A 271 12.96 -14.75 -4.45
C VAL A 271 11.59 -14.28 -3.93
N ILE A 272 10.81 -13.61 -4.77
CA ILE A 272 9.46 -13.16 -4.42
C ILE A 272 8.55 -14.35 -4.15
N ALA A 273 8.61 -15.39 -4.99
CA ALA A 273 7.85 -16.61 -4.78
C ALA A 273 8.20 -17.29 -3.46
N ALA A 274 9.48 -17.43 -3.11
CA ALA A 274 9.92 -18.02 -1.85
C ALA A 274 9.41 -17.23 -0.65
N SER A 275 9.46 -15.89 -0.70
CA SER A 275 8.95 -15.03 0.38
C SER A 275 7.43 -15.18 0.60
N LEU A 276 6.65 -15.35 -0.48
CA LEU A 276 5.22 -15.64 -0.39
C LEU A 276 4.96 -17.02 0.23
N MET A 277 5.74 -18.05 -0.18
CA MET A 277 5.61 -19.40 0.39
C MET A 277 5.97 -19.44 1.88
N ALA A 278 6.95 -18.64 2.32
CA ALA A 278 7.29 -18.50 3.74
C ALA A 278 6.09 -17.91 4.53
N ARG A 279 5.36 -16.92 3.99
CA ARG A 279 4.13 -16.42 4.62
C ARG A 279 3.06 -17.50 4.74
N PHE A 280 2.85 -18.30 3.71
CA PHE A 280 1.90 -19.43 3.77
C PHE A 280 2.30 -20.46 4.84
N SER A 281 3.58 -20.75 4.94
CA SER A 281 4.10 -21.65 5.97
C SER A 281 3.84 -21.10 7.37
N SER A 282 4.04 -19.79 7.61
CA SER A 282 3.77 -19.14 8.90
C SER A 282 2.30 -19.22 9.31
N GLN A 283 1.38 -19.40 8.36
CA GLN A 283 -0.07 -19.53 8.56
C GLN A 283 -0.52 -20.99 8.77
N GLY A 284 0.39 -21.94 8.96
CA GLY A 284 0.09 -23.37 9.11
C GLY A 284 -0.31 -24.09 7.81
N LYS A 285 -0.21 -23.45 6.65
CA LYS A 285 -0.62 -24.03 5.36
C LYS A 285 0.35 -25.13 4.85
N ALA A 286 1.49 -25.30 5.50
CA ALA A 286 2.45 -26.36 5.23
C ALA A 286 2.21 -27.66 6.02
N ASP A 287 1.28 -27.70 6.95
CA ASP A 287 1.12 -28.82 7.91
C ASP A 287 0.85 -30.14 7.23
N THR A 288 -0.03 -30.19 6.24
CA THR A 288 -0.32 -31.44 5.51
C THR A 288 0.90 -31.98 4.78
N SER A 289 1.64 -31.13 4.09
CA SER A 289 2.87 -31.55 3.38
C SER A 289 3.95 -32.04 4.37
N ASN A 290 4.14 -31.37 5.48
CA ASN A 290 5.09 -31.75 6.52
C ASN A 290 4.72 -33.10 7.17
N LYS A 291 3.43 -33.35 7.43
CA LYS A 291 2.94 -34.64 7.93
C LYS A 291 3.17 -35.75 6.93
N LEU A 292 2.91 -35.54 5.63
CA LEU A 292 3.18 -36.52 4.57
C LEU A 292 4.68 -36.82 4.45
N LEU A 293 5.54 -35.81 4.50
CA LEU A 293 6.98 -35.99 4.48
C LEU A 293 7.46 -36.89 5.66
N SER A 294 6.93 -36.62 6.87
CA SER A 294 7.22 -37.40 8.04
C SER A 294 6.78 -38.87 7.90
N LEU A 295 5.57 -39.11 7.35
CA LEU A 295 5.05 -40.44 7.10
C LEU A 295 5.85 -41.19 6.02
N MET A 296 6.24 -40.51 4.92
CA MET A 296 7.10 -41.09 3.89
C MET A 296 8.47 -41.52 4.47
N ARG A 297 9.11 -40.65 5.27
CA ARG A 297 10.36 -40.98 5.94
C ARG A 297 10.22 -42.21 6.88
N LYS A 298 9.09 -42.27 7.58
CA LYS A 298 8.78 -43.47 8.40
C LYS A 298 8.59 -44.69 7.51
N GLY A 299 7.90 -44.58 6.39
CA GLY A 299 7.59 -45.69 5.49
C GLY A 299 8.81 -46.35 4.84
N PHE A 300 9.75 -45.54 4.34
CA PHE A 300 10.95 -46.11 3.66
C PHE A 300 12.13 -46.32 4.58
N GLY A 301 12.27 -45.56 5.67
CA GLY A 301 13.48 -45.61 6.53
C GLY A 301 13.20 -45.96 7.97
N GLY A 302 11.97 -46.25 8.38
CA GLY A 302 11.61 -46.56 9.77
C GLY A 302 11.85 -45.39 10.74
N HIS A 303 12.02 -44.16 10.23
CA HIS A 303 12.27 -42.95 11.04
C HIS A 303 11.14 -42.68 12.02
N ALA A 304 11.46 -42.30 13.25
CA ALA A 304 10.47 -41.88 14.24
C ALA A 304 9.70 -40.63 13.77
N VAL A 305 8.40 -40.60 14.04
CA VAL A 305 7.55 -39.40 13.85
C VAL A 305 7.19 -38.79 15.20
N VAL A 306 7.20 -37.51 15.28
CA VAL A 306 6.70 -36.78 16.45
C VAL A 306 5.16 -36.85 16.40
N LYS A 307 4.55 -37.28 17.50
CA LYS A 307 3.07 -37.25 17.64
C LYS A 307 2.65 -35.89 18.21
N GLY A 308 1.61 -35.29 17.63
CA GLY A 308 1.00 -34.07 18.16
C GLY A 308 0.07 -34.35 19.33
#